data_188e4155a98e681cc1b3137cae23793a
#
_entry.id   188e4155a98e681cc1b3137cae23793a
#
_cell.length_a   1.000
_cell.length_b   1.000
_cell.length_c   1.000
_cell.angle_alpha   90.00
_cell.angle_beta   90.00
_cell.angle_gamma   90.00
#
_symmetry.space_group_name_H-M   'P 1'
#
loop_
_entity.id
_entity.type
_entity.pdbx_description
1 polymer ?
#
loop_
_entity_poly.entity_id
_entity_poly.type
_entity_poly.pdbx_seq_one_letter_code
_entity_poly.pdbx_strand_id
1 'polypeptide(L)'
;MGGVNIVTLDDTYYNITAGQVEMLRAEVAKGLPILLFMHVPLYIPEYAKERLKFGPAYMVAAPREIIEKYSSDRFLQQSPTEETLRAVEYIKSEPMIKAIFCGHTHENIDEKLDNGVMQYIAGATYEGLAREFVIR
;
A
#
# COMPACT_ATOMS: atom_id res chain seq x y z
N MET A 1 -22.39 18.65 -3.24
CA MET A 1 -21.05 18.22 -3.68
C MET A 1 -20.60 17.14 -2.74
N GLY A 2 -20.33 15.94 -3.23
CA GLY A 2 -19.75 14.86 -2.43
C GLY A 2 -18.29 15.20 -2.10
N GLY A 3 -17.95 15.12 -0.81
CA GLY A 3 -16.55 15.21 -0.37
C GLY A 3 -15.80 13.91 -0.65
N VAL A 4 -14.50 13.94 -0.46
CA VAL A 4 -13.62 12.77 -0.42
C VAL A 4 -12.99 12.68 0.97
N ASN A 5 -12.80 11.48 1.47
CA ASN A 5 -12.12 11.23 2.73
C ASN A 5 -10.67 10.84 2.47
N ILE A 6 -9.73 11.55 3.08
CA ILE A 6 -8.31 11.22 3.04
C ILE A 6 -7.96 10.48 4.32
N VAL A 7 -7.52 9.23 4.17
CA VAL A 7 -7.16 8.36 5.29
C VAL A 7 -5.70 7.96 5.17
N THR A 8 -4.96 8.07 6.26
CA THR A 8 -3.57 7.62 6.35
C THR A 8 -3.45 6.38 7.22
N LEU A 9 -2.67 5.40 6.80
CA LEU A 9 -2.28 4.23 7.61
C LEU A 9 -0.79 4.29 7.92
N ASP A 10 -0.45 4.01 9.18
CA ASP A 10 0.93 3.79 9.59
C ASP A 10 1.30 2.34 9.27
N ASP A 11 2.27 2.17 8.41
CA ASP A 11 2.81 0.88 7.97
C ASP A 11 4.33 0.76 8.21
N THR A 12 4.84 1.49 9.21
CA THR A 12 6.26 1.61 9.56
C THR A 12 6.99 0.27 9.65
N TYR A 13 6.30 -0.79 10.07
CA TYR A 13 6.85 -2.14 10.19
C TYR A 13 6.38 -3.09 9.10
N TYR A 14 5.86 -2.58 7.98
CA TYR A 14 5.27 -3.37 6.88
C TYR A 14 4.03 -4.16 7.32
N ASN A 15 3.45 -3.79 8.45
CA ASN A 15 2.32 -4.47 9.04
C ASN A 15 1.19 -3.47 9.34
N ILE A 16 -0.04 -3.95 9.22
CA ILE A 16 -1.27 -3.23 9.53
C ILE A 16 -1.95 -3.94 10.69
N THR A 17 -2.24 -3.22 11.76
CA THR A 17 -2.86 -3.78 12.96
C THR A 17 -4.38 -3.88 12.84
N ALA A 18 -4.99 -4.73 13.66
CA ALA A 18 -6.44 -4.83 13.76
C ALA A 18 -7.09 -3.49 14.14
N GLY A 19 -6.48 -2.71 15.03
CA GLY A 19 -6.98 -1.38 15.40
C GLY A 19 -7.02 -0.39 14.24
N GLN A 20 -6.03 -0.45 13.35
CA GLN A 20 -6.03 0.39 12.14
C GLN A 20 -7.15 -0.04 11.16
N VAL A 21 -7.43 -1.33 11.05
CA VAL A 21 -8.55 -1.82 10.25
C VAL A 21 -9.88 -1.35 10.80
N GLU A 22 -10.07 -1.39 12.11
CA GLU A 22 -11.30 -0.86 12.74
C GLU A 22 -11.46 0.65 12.54
N MET A 23 -10.36 1.42 12.63
CA MET A 23 -10.37 2.84 12.27
C MET A 23 -10.78 3.04 10.80
N LEU A 24 -10.21 2.27 9.88
CA LEU A 24 -10.55 2.36 8.46
C LEU A 24 -12.03 2.00 8.19
N ARG A 25 -12.57 0.99 8.88
CA ARG A 25 -13.99 0.64 8.83
C ARG A 25 -14.88 1.79 9.30
N ALA A 26 -14.48 2.47 10.36
CA ALA A 26 -15.21 3.65 10.85
C ALA A 26 -15.18 4.80 9.82
N GLU A 27 -14.08 4.97 9.10
CA GLU A 27 -13.97 5.95 8.03
C GLU A 27 -14.86 5.58 6.81
N VAL A 28 -14.88 4.29 6.45
CA VAL A 28 -15.78 3.75 5.39
C VAL A 28 -17.24 3.99 5.74
N ALA A 29 -17.62 3.81 7.00
CA ALA A 29 -19.00 4.00 7.47
C ALA A 29 -19.52 5.45 7.31
N LYS A 30 -18.64 6.42 7.09
CA LYS A 30 -19.03 7.81 6.78
C LYS A 30 -19.62 7.96 5.36
N GLY A 31 -19.50 6.93 4.51
CA GLY A 31 -20.09 6.90 3.17
C GLY A 31 -19.45 7.82 2.15
N LEU A 32 -18.21 8.28 2.40
CA LEU A 32 -17.44 9.10 1.46
C LEU A 32 -16.39 8.24 0.73
N PRO A 33 -16.13 8.51 -0.55
CA PRO A 33 -15.01 7.90 -1.26
C PRO A 33 -13.69 8.13 -0.50
N ILE A 34 -12.87 7.09 -0.38
CA ILE A 34 -11.61 7.13 0.36
C ILE A 34 -10.44 7.18 -0.60
N LEU A 35 -9.51 8.11 -0.35
CA LEU A 35 -8.15 8.08 -0.84
C LEU A 35 -7.25 7.62 0.31
N LEU A 36 -6.66 6.44 0.15
CA LEU A 36 -5.84 5.82 1.17
C LEU A 36 -4.36 6.18 0.94
N PHE A 37 -3.72 6.69 1.98
CA PHE A 37 -2.30 7.00 1.98
C PHE A 37 -1.54 6.09 2.94
N MET A 38 -0.47 5.50 2.47
CA MET A 38 0.44 4.69 3.24
C MET A 38 1.87 4.83 2.68
N HIS A 39 2.90 4.52 3.46
CA HIS A 39 4.26 4.70 2.97
C HIS A 39 4.70 3.54 2.08
N VAL A 40 4.52 2.31 2.54
CA VAL A 40 4.94 1.09 1.85
C VAL A 40 3.82 0.59 0.94
N PRO A 41 4.07 0.33 -0.36
CA PRO A 41 3.03 -0.18 -1.24
C PRO A 41 2.61 -1.61 -0.89
N LEU A 42 1.36 -1.94 -1.21
CA LEU A 42 0.87 -3.31 -1.14
C LEU A 42 1.56 -4.16 -2.20
N TYR A 43 1.89 -5.39 -1.85
CA TYR A 43 2.54 -6.34 -2.75
C TYR A 43 1.70 -6.64 -4.00
N ILE A 44 2.33 -6.56 -5.15
CA ILE A 44 1.77 -6.90 -6.47
C ILE A 44 2.77 -7.81 -7.19
N PRO A 45 2.38 -9.07 -7.49
CA PRO A 45 3.29 -10.07 -8.04
C PRO A 45 3.96 -9.68 -9.37
N GLU A 46 3.24 -9.03 -10.25
CA GLU A 46 3.72 -8.58 -11.56
C GLU A 46 4.79 -7.51 -11.42
N TYR A 47 4.60 -6.62 -10.46
CA TYR A 47 5.52 -5.55 -10.14
C TYR A 47 6.83 -6.06 -9.55
N ALA A 48 6.74 -7.10 -8.75
CA ALA A 48 7.87 -7.68 -8.03
C ALA A 48 8.96 -8.27 -8.92
N LYS A 49 8.67 -8.56 -10.18
CA LYS A 49 9.58 -9.31 -11.05
C LYS A 49 10.56 -8.46 -11.86
N GLU A 50 10.20 -7.25 -12.24
CA GLU A 50 10.95 -6.53 -13.29
C GLU A 50 11.38 -5.10 -12.98
N ARG A 51 10.87 -4.46 -11.92
CA ARG A 51 10.99 -3.00 -11.75
C ARG A 51 11.53 -2.51 -10.41
N LEU A 52 11.78 -3.37 -9.44
CA LEU A 52 12.16 -2.91 -8.11
C LEU A 52 13.67 -2.74 -7.96
N LYS A 53 14.09 -1.50 -7.85
CA LYS A 53 15.44 -1.09 -7.46
C LYS A 53 15.87 -1.73 -6.12
N PHE A 54 14.91 -1.96 -5.21
CA PHE A 54 15.13 -2.51 -3.87
C PHE A 54 14.58 -3.93 -3.66
N GLY A 55 13.95 -4.53 -4.66
CA GLY A 55 13.38 -5.88 -4.59
C GLY A 55 11.97 -5.96 -4.00
N PRO A 56 11.25 -7.03 -4.33
CA PRO A 56 9.83 -7.20 -3.98
C PRO A 56 9.57 -7.47 -2.49
N ALA A 57 10.60 -7.74 -1.70
CA ALA A 57 10.48 -7.94 -0.26
C ALA A 57 10.08 -6.66 0.52
N TYR A 58 10.22 -5.50 -0.12
CA TYR A 58 9.94 -4.20 0.49
C TYR A 58 8.49 -3.75 0.28
N MET A 59 7.53 -4.66 0.36
CA MET A 59 6.10 -4.38 0.18
C MET A 59 5.27 -4.99 1.30
N VAL A 60 4.17 -4.33 1.65
CA VAL A 60 3.20 -4.85 2.63
C VAL A 60 2.57 -6.13 2.09
N ALA A 61 2.50 -7.16 2.92
CA ALA A 61 1.99 -8.49 2.59
C ALA A 61 2.76 -9.21 1.47
N ALA A 62 4.05 -8.91 1.28
CA ALA A 62 4.90 -9.73 0.43
C ALA A 62 4.93 -11.19 0.95
N PRO A 63 4.83 -12.20 0.06
CA PRO A 63 4.90 -13.60 0.46
C PRO A 63 6.22 -13.94 1.16
N ARG A 64 6.16 -14.85 2.13
CA ARG A 64 7.34 -15.22 2.93
C ARG A 64 8.51 -15.70 2.07
N GLU A 65 8.24 -16.51 1.05
CA GLU A 65 9.24 -17.00 0.10
C GLU A 65 9.92 -15.87 -0.70
N ILE A 66 9.21 -14.78 -0.94
CA ILE A 66 9.76 -13.58 -1.59
C ILE A 66 10.67 -12.84 -0.61
N ILE A 67 10.23 -12.68 0.64
CA ILE A 67 11.05 -12.04 1.67
C ILE A 67 12.33 -12.82 1.89
N GLU A 68 12.26 -14.14 2.06
CA GLU A 68 13.41 -15.01 2.27
C GLU A 68 14.40 -14.98 1.08
N LYS A 69 13.89 -14.89 -0.14
CA LYS A 69 14.72 -14.88 -1.36
C LYS A 69 15.46 -13.56 -1.59
N TYR A 70 14.85 -12.42 -1.25
CA TYR A 70 15.33 -11.10 -1.65
C TYR A 70 15.76 -10.21 -0.49
N SER A 71 15.68 -10.67 0.75
CA SER A 71 16.02 -9.87 1.91
C SER A 71 17.11 -10.51 2.78
N SER A 72 17.78 -9.69 3.59
CA SER A 72 18.62 -10.13 4.68
C SER A 72 17.78 -10.48 5.91
N ASP A 73 18.38 -11.14 6.91
CA ASP A 73 17.71 -11.55 8.17
C ASP A 73 16.90 -10.44 8.85
N ARG A 74 17.31 -9.21 8.65
CA ARG A 74 16.61 -8.02 9.15
C ARG A 74 15.17 -7.90 8.63
N PHE A 75 14.86 -8.42 7.45
CA PHE A 75 13.53 -8.32 6.83
C PHE A 75 12.60 -9.44 7.22
N LEU A 76 13.09 -10.53 7.78
CA LEU A 76 12.23 -11.56 8.37
C LEU A 76 11.35 -11.00 9.50
N GLN A 77 11.81 -9.95 10.18
CA GLN A 77 11.03 -9.23 11.19
C GLN A 77 9.84 -8.45 10.60
N GLN A 78 9.82 -8.26 9.30
CA GLN A 78 8.78 -7.54 8.56
C GLN A 78 7.83 -8.50 7.80
N SER A 79 7.91 -9.79 8.09
CA SER A 79 6.97 -10.78 7.53
C SER A 79 5.54 -10.41 7.92
N PRO A 80 4.58 -10.52 6.98
CA PRO A 80 3.21 -10.12 7.26
C PRO A 80 2.59 -10.99 8.35
N THR A 81 1.94 -10.34 9.29
CA THR A 81 1.08 -11.01 10.27
C THR A 81 -0.23 -11.43 9.62
N GLU A 82 -0.97 -12.36 10.24
CA GLU A 82 -2.32 -12.70 9.78
C GLU A 82 -3.26 -11.49 9.79
N GLU A 83 -3.08 -10.56 10.74
CA GLU A 83 -3.84 -9.31 10.79
C GLU A 83 -3.56 -8.45 9.56
N THR A 84 -2.29 -8.33 9.17
CA THR A 84 -1.89 -7.60 7.95
C THR A 84 -2.48 -8.23 6.70
N LEU A 85 -2.45 -9.55 6.56
CA LEU A 85 -3.04 -10.24 5.42
C LEU A 85 -4.55 -9.98 5.33
N ARG A 86 -5.28 -10.07 6.45
CA ARG A 86 -6.71 -9.74 6.52
C ARG A 86 -6.99 -8.26 6.22
N ALA A 87 -6.10 -7.37 6.68
CA ALA A 87 -6.20 -5.94 6.39
C ALA A 87 -6.07 -5.66 4.89
N VAL A 88 -5.10 -6.29 4.22
CA VAL A 88 -4.90 -6.14 2.78
C VAL A 88 -6.08 -6.72 1.99
N GLU A 89 -6.62 -7.86 2.38
CA GLU A 89 -7.85 -8.41 1.79
C GLU A 89 -9.04 -7.45 1.95
N TYR A 90 -9.21 -6.86 3.14
CA TYR A 90 -10.23 -5.85 3.38
C TYR A 90 -10.04 -4.63 2.47
N ILE A 91 -8.84 -4.06 2.42
CA ILE A 91 -8.51 -2.91 1.57
C ILE A 91 -8.82 -3.21 0.10
N LYS A 92 -8.45 -4.39 -0.37
CA LYS A 92 -8.73 -4.84 -1.74
C LYS A 92 -10.20 -5.11 -2.03
N SER A 93 -11.01 -5.45 -1.02
CA SER A 93 -12.44 -5.75 -1.19
C SER A 93 -13.36 -4.54 -0.97
N GLU A 94 -12.85 -3.45 -0.39
CA GLU A 94 -13.66 -2.31 0.02
C GLU A 94 -13.92 -1.33 -1.14
N PRO A 95 -15.16 -1.22 -1.64
CA PRO A 95 -15.46 -0.41 -2.82
C PRO A 95 -15.39 1.11 -2.57
N MET A 96 -15.37 1.54 -1.30
CA MET A 96 -15.20 2.96 -0.98
C MET A 96 -13.76 3.44 -1.14
N ILE A 97 -12.78 2.55 -1.14
CA ILE A 97 -11.37 2.88 -1.41
C ILE A 97 -11.20 3.03 -2.93
N LYS A 98 -10.93 4.25 -3.36
CA LYS A 98 -10.85 4.61 -4.79
C LYS A 98 -9.43 4.63 -5.34
N ALA A 99 -8.46 4.93 -4.50
CA ALA A 99 -7.05 4.92 -4.85
C ALA A 99 -6.19 4.74 -3.60
N ILE A 100 -5.00 4.18 -3.80
CA ILE A 100 -3.94 4.05 -2.78
C ILE A 100 -2.75 4.87 -3.25
N PHE A 101 -2.18 5.66 -2.35
CA PHE A 101 -1.01 6.50 -2.62
C PHE A 101 0.14 6.07 -1.70
N CYS A 102 1.28 5.75 -2.31
CA CYS A 102 2.45 5.22 -1.62
C CYS A 102 3.74 5.93 -2.06
N GLY A 103 4.82 5.63 -1.35
CA GLY A 103 6.19 6.02 -1.70
C GLY A 103 7.13 4.81 -1.66
N HIS A 104 8.15 4.91 -0.84
CA HIS A 104 9.07 3.83 -0.40
C HIS A 104 10.03 3.28 -1.48
N THR A 105 9.56 2.92 -2.65
CA THR A 105 10.38 2.29 -3.70
C THR A 105 11.20 3.28 -4.52
N HIS A 106 11.04 4.58 -4.28
CA HIS A 106 11.74 5.68 -4.94
C HIS A 106 11.50 5.79 -6.47
N GLU A 107 10.42 5.22 -6.97
CA GLU A 107 10.06 5.23 -8.39
C GLU A 107 8.64 5.76 -8.59
N ASN A 108 8.38 6.41 -9.73
CA ASN A 108 7.02 6.80 -10.10
C ASN A 108 6.35 5.66 -10.85
N ILE A 109 5.37 5.02 -10.22
CA ILE A 109 4.71 3.84 -10.76
C ILE A 109 3.21 3.89 -10.51
N ASP A 110 2.45 3.42 -11.51
CA ASP A 110 1.02 3.21 -11.45
C ASP A 110 0.73 1.73 -11.60
N GLU A 111 0.14 1.15 -10.57
CA GLU A 111 -0.23 -0.26 -10.56
C GLU A 111 -1.71 -0.46 -10.28
N LYS A 112 -2.31 -1.37 -11.01
CA LYS A 112 -3.70 -1.73 -10.82
C LYS A 112 -3.79 -3.01 -10.00
N LEU A 113 -4.47 -2.92 -8.86
CA LEU A 113 -4.77 -4.09 -8.04
C LEU A 113 -5.79 -5.00 -8.71
N ASP A 114 -5.88 -6.26 -8.28
CA ASP A 114 -6.79 -7.29 -8.83
C ASP A 114 -8.25 -6.85 -8.85
N ASN A 115 -8.66 -6.04 -7.87
CA ASN A 115 -10.01 -5.47 -7.77
C ASN A 115 -10.23 -4.21 -8.64
N GLY A 116 -9.20 -3.76 -9.37
CA GLY A 116 -9.26 -2.59 -10.23
C GLY A 116 -8.90 -1.26 -9.56
N VAL A 117 -8.67 -1.23 -8.25
CA VAL A 117 -8.19 -0.03 -7.54
C VAL A 117 -6.77 0.28 -7.99
N MET A 118 -6.49 1.56 -8.26
CA MET A 118 -5.15 2.01 -8.62
C MET A 118 -4.30 2.27 -7.38
N GLN A 119 -3.08 1.73 -7.39
CA GLN A 119 -2.02 2.07 -6.46
C GLN A 119 -1.00 2.95 -7.18
N TYR A 120 -0.84 4.17 -6.68
CA TYR A 120 0.11 5.16 -7.19
C TYR A 120 1.31 5.25 -6.27
N ILE A 121 2.49 4.95 -6.79
CA ILE A 121 3.74 5.04 -6.03
C ILE A 121 4.50 6.27 -6.52
N ALA A 122 4.91 7.13 -5.59
CA ALA A 122 5.69 8.33 -5.87
C ALA A 122 7.17 8.10 -5.57
N GLY A 123 8.00 8.61 -6.46
CA GLY A 123 9.45 8.58 -6.31
C GLY A 123 9.95 9.53 -5.23
N ALA A 124 11.23 9.43 -4.92
CA ALA A 124 11.84 10.20 -3.85
C ALA A 124 12.15 11.65 -4.29
N THR A 125 11.78 12.62 -3.48
CA THR A 125 11.98 14.05 -3.78
C THR A 125 13.45 14.44 -3.84
N TYR A 126 14.33 13.78 -3.09
CA TYR A 126 15.77 14.02 -3.18
C TYR A 126 16.38 13.53 -4.51
N GLU A 127 15.68 12.68 -5.27
CA GLU A 127 16.03 12.28 -6.64
C GLU A 127 15.36 13.21 -7.69
N GLY A 128 14.70 14.29 -7.25
CA GLY A 128 13.99 15.22 -8.12
C GLY A 128 12.64 14.72 -8.62
N LEU A 129 12.09 13.67 -8.01
CA LEU A 129 10.81 13.09 -8.39
C LEU A 129 9.68 13.66 -7.54
N ALA A 130 8.57 13.97 -8.19
CA ALA A 130 7.32 14.38 -7.56
C ALA A 130 6.14 13.97 -8.42
N ARG A 131 4.95 13.88 -7.82
CA ARG A 131 3.70 13.59 -8.54
C ARG A 131 2.60 14.54 -8.07
N GLU A 132 1.82 15.00 -9.02
CA GLU A 132 0.60 15.78 -8.77
C GLU A 132 -0.61 14.95 -9.20
N PHE A 133 -1.63 14.93 -8.36
CA PHE A 133 -2.90 14.25 -8.63
C PHE A 133 -4.03 15.26 -8.57
N VAL A 134 -4.83 15.33 -9.64
CA VAL A 134 -6.02 16.19 -9.71
C VAL A 134 -7.26 15.33 -9.52
N ILE A 135 -8.00 15.57 -8.44
CA ILE A 135 -9.25 14.88 -8.13
C ILE A 135 -10.40 15.70 -8.73
N ARG A 136 -11.22 15.09 -9.57
CA ARG A 136 -12.34 15.72 -10.24
C ARG A 136 -13.66 15.04 -9.90
#